data_c1307fa940b715802a9e6f9856f6ddf8
#
_entry.id   c1307fa940b715802a9e6f9856f6ddf8
#
_cell.length_a   1.000
_cell.length_b   1.000
_cell.length_c   1.000
_cell.angle_alpha   90.00
_cell.angle_beta   90.00
_cell.angle_gamma   90.00
#
_symmetry.space_group_name_H-M   'P 1'
#
loop_
_entity.id
_entity.type
_entity.pdbx_description
1 polymer ?
#
loop_
_entity_poly.entity_id
_entity_poly.type
_entity_poly.pdbx_seq_one_letter_code
_entity_poly.pdbx_strand_id
1 'polypeptide(L)'
;MGKYIELTKENFDVTKEGVALVDFWAPWCGPCRMLAPVIEELAEDIDGKAKICKVNTDEVQDLAVEFGIRSIPTLLFFKNGELVEQMVGAQSKQALTDKLNSLL
;
A
#
# COMPACT_ATOMS: atom_id res chain seq x y z
N MET A 1 -11.86 -4.15 -9.03
CA MET A 1 -11.91 -2.93 -9.37
C MET A 1 -12.09 -2.06 -8.26
N GLY A 2 -11.67 -1.25 -7.93
CA GLY A 2 -11.82 -0.42 -6.81
C GLY A 2 -11.12 0.88 -7.03
N LYS A 3 -10.92 1.61 -5.96
CA LYS A 3 -10.29 2.93 -6.01
C LYS A 3 -8.80 2.86 -5.76
N TYR A 4 -8.24 1.67 -5.62
CA TYR A 4 -6.80 1.55 -5.41
C TYR A 4 -6.06 1.74 -6.72
N ILE A 5 -4.79 2.13 -6.59
CA ILE A 5 -3.90 2.40 -7.72
C ILE A 5 -2.88 1.28 -7.82
N GLU A 6 -2.76 0.66 -9.00
CA GLU A 6 -1.69 -0.30 -9.23
C GLU A 6 -0.43 0.46 -9.60
N LEU A 7 0.58 0.36 -8.75
CA LEU A 7 1.81 1.11 -8.93
C LEU A 7 2.82 0.33 -9.76
N THR A 8 3.48 1.08 -10.61
CA THR A 8 4.68 0.64 -11.31
C THR A 8 5.71 1.74 -11.12
N LYS A 9 6.90 1.54 -11.66
CA LYS A 9 7.92 2.56 -11.59
C LYS A 9 7.48 3.84 -12.34
N GLU A 10 6.68 3.68 -13.39
CA GLU A 10 6.24 4.80 -14.22
C GLU A 10 5.28 5.74 -13.50
N ASN A 11 4.45 5.22 -12.58
CA ASN A 11 3.47 6.07 -11.91
C ASN A 11 3.72 6.23 -10.41
N PHE A 12 4.90 5.86 -9.94
CA PHE A 12 5.21 5.93 -8.51
C PHE A 12 5.15 7.36 -7.96
N ASP A 13 5.22 8.35 -8.83
CA ASP A 13 5.14 9.76 -8.46
C ASP A 13 3.86 10.11 -7.69
N VAL A 14 2.80 9.30 -7.83
CA VAL A 14 1.54 9.58 -7.12
C VAL A 14 1.75 9.56 -5.59
N THR A 15 2.80 8.91 -5.09
CA THR A 15 3.09 8.88 -3.66
C THR A 15 3.70 10.17 -3.15
N LYS A 16 4.07 11.09 -4.04
CA LYS A 16 4.81 12.30 -3.65
C LYS A 16 3.93 13.39 -3.08
N GLU A 17 2.61 13.28 -3.24
CA GLU A 17 1.69 14.29 -2.73
C GLU A 17 0.67 13.65 -1.81
N GLY A 18 0.50 14.24 -0.63
CA GLY A 18 -0.47 13.77 0.35
C GLY A 18 -0.05 12.45 0.98
N VAL A 19 -1.04 11.75 1.52
CA VAL A 19 -0.82 10.48 2.21
C VAL A 19 -1.07 9.33 1.24
N ALA A 20 -0.17 8.35 1.23
CA ALA A 20 -0.31 7.16 0.39
C ALA A 20 0.07 5.91 1.19
N LEU A 21 -0.71 4.87 1.02
CA LEU A 21 -0.42 3.53 1.55
C LEU A 21 -0.06 2.66 0.36
N VAL A 22 1.07 1.95 0.43
CA VAL A 22 1.53 1.07 -0.64
C VAL A 22 1.64 -0.35 -0.11
N ASP A 23 0.82 -1.24 -0.65
CA ASP A 23 0.76 -2.67 -0.28
C ASP A 23 1.60 -3.48 -1.26
N PHE A 24 2.73 -4.01 -0.79
CA PHE A 24 3.56 -4.91 -1.59
C PHE A 24 3.07 -6.34 -1.38
N TRP A 25 2.64 -7.00 -2.45
CA TRP A 25 1.94 -8.27 -2.38
C TRP A 25 2.33 -9.17 -3.55
N ALA A 26 1.87 -10.43 -3.51
CA ALA A 26 2.02 -11.35 -4.64
C ALA A 26 0.80 -12.25 -4.71
N PRO A 27 0.44 -12.74 -5.92
CA PRO A 27 -0.78 -13.56 -6.08
C PRO A 27 -0.74 -14.88 -5.32
N TRP A 28 0.45 -15.45 -5.09
CA TRP A 28 0.60 -16.73 -4.41
C TRP A 28 0.64 -16.61 -2.89
N CYS A 29 0.61 -15.42 -2.37
CA CYS A 29 0.79 -15.15 -0.95
C CYS A 29 -0.56 -15.21 -0.23
N GLY A 30 -0.73 -16.18 0.68
CA GLY A 30 -1.96 -16.37 1.42
C GLY A 30 -2.37 -15.15 2.24
N PRO A 31 -1.49 -14.63 3.12
CA PRO A 31 -1.83 -13.44 3.90
C PRO A 31 -2.13 -12.22 3.04
N CYS A 32 -1.48 -12.10 1.88
CA CYS A 32 -1.77 -11.01 0.95
C CYS A 32 -3.19 -11.10 0.42
N ARG A 33 -3.63 -12.33 0.09
CA ARG A 33 -5.00 -12.54 -0.41
C ARG A 33 -6.03 -12.24 0.67
N MET A 34 -5.71 -12.54 1.94
CA MET A 34 -6.59 -12.21 3.06
C MET A 34 -6.69 -10.70 3.26
N LEU A 35 -5.62 -9.98 2.99
CA LEU A 35 -5.58 -8.54 3.15
C LEU A 35 -6.27 -7.81 1.99
N ALA A 36 -6.35 -8.43 0.82
CA ALA A 36 -6.87 -7.77 -0.38
C ALA A 36 -8.24 -7.11 -0.18
N PRO A 37 -9.25 -7.79 0.42
CA PRO A 37 -10.54 -7.12 0.64
C PRO A 37 -10.43 -5.91 1.55
N VAL A 38 -9.55 -5.95 2.54
CA VAL A 38 -9.35 -4.82 3.45
C VAL A 38 -8.79 -3.62 2.68
N ILE A 39 -7.81 -3.87 1.82
CA ILE A 39 -7.22 -2.81 1.00
C ILE A 39 -8.26 -2.21 0.07
N GLU A 40 -9.10 -3.04 -0.53
CA GLU A 40 -10.15 -2.57 -1.44
C GLU A 40 -11.18 -1.72 -0.70
N GLU A 41 -11.59 -2.14 0.49
CA GLU A 41 -12.53 -1.37 1.30
C GLU A 41 -11.93 -0.03 1.73
N LEU A 42 -10.67 -0.05 2.15
CA LEU A 42 -9.97 1.17 2.52
C LEU A 42 -9.92 2.15 1.36
N ALA A 43 -9.63 1.65 0.16
CA ALA A 43 -9.55 2.50 -1.02
C ALA A 43 -10.89 3.21 -1.27
N GLU A 44 -12.00 2.50 -1.06
CA GLU A 44 -13.32 3.11 -1.20
C GLU A 44 -13.58 4.14 -0.10
N ASP A 45 -13.27 3.75 1.14
CA ASP A 45 -13.62 4.58 2.30
C ASP A 45 -12.84 5.89 2.35
N ILE A 46 -11.58 5.86 1.92
CA ILE A 46 -10.68 7.01 2.07
C ILE A 46 -10.45 7.75 0.76
N ASP A 47 -11.22 7.39 -0.26
CA ASP A 47 -11.08 7.99 -1.58
C ASP A 47 -11.17 9.52 -1.48
N GLY A 48 -10.22 10.21 -2.11
CA GLY A 48 -10.15 11.66 -2.07
C GLY A 48 -9.36 12.21 -0.89
N LYS A 49 -9.06 11.40 0.14
CA LYS A 49 -8.29 11.85 1.31
C LYS A 49 -6.88 11.27 1.32
N ALA A 50 -6.73 10.05 0.89
CA ALA A 50 -5.44 9.38 0.80
C ALA A 50 -5.46 8.45 -0.39
N LYS A 51 -4.28 8.07 -0.87
CA LYS A 51 -4.15 7.15 -2.00
C LYS A 51 -3.83 5.77 -1.46
N ILE A 52 -4.56 4.77 -1.93
CA ILE A 52 -4.31 3.38 -1.57
C ILE A 52 -3.74 2.71 -2.82
N CYS A 53 -2.54 2.15 -2.69
CA CYS A 53 -1.78 1.64 -3.82
C CYS A 53 -1.35 0.21 -3.59
N LYS A 54 -1.15 -0.53 -4.67
CA LYS A 54 -0.70 -1.91 -4.62
C LYS A 54 0.47 -2.11 -5.57
N VAL A 55 1.47 -2.89 -5.15
CA VAL A 55 2.58 -3.29 -5.98
C VAL A 55 2.63 -4.81 -6.02
N ASN A 56 2.43 -5.39 -7.20
CA ASN A 56 2.59 -6.83 -7.40
C ASN A 56 4.09 -7.10 -7.54
N THR A 57 4.69 -7.73 -6.53
CA THR A 57 6.14 -7.92 -6.51
C THR A 57 6.63 -8.88 -7.58
N ASP A 58 5.75 -9.74 -8.11
CA ASP A 58 6.14 -10.62 -9.23
C ASP A 58 6.32 -9.83 -10.52
N GLU A 59 5.53 -8.76 -10.69
CA GLU A 59 5.56 -7.97 -11.91
C GLU A 59 6.45 -6.74 -11.82
N VAL A 60 6.56 -6.15 -10.61
CA VAL A 60 7.28 -4.90 -10.42
C VAL A 60 8.37 -5.13 -9.40
N GLN A 61 9.38 -5.90 -9.81
CA GLN A 61 10.46 -6.32 -8.92
C GLN A 61 11.38 -5.17 -8.53
N ASP A 62 11.56 -4.20 -9.40
CA ASP A 62 12.46 -3.08 -9.15
C ASP A 62 12.01 -2.25 -7.94
N LEU A 63 10.73 -2.03 -7.74
CA LEU A 63 10.24 -1.30 -6.57
C LEU A 63 10.46 -2.10 -5.28
N ALA A 64 10.24 -3.42 -5.34
CA ALA A 64 10.47 -4.27 -4.18
C ALA A 64 11.94 -4.23 -3.75
N VAL A 65 12.85 -4.25 -4.72
CA VAL A 65 14.27 -4.16 -4.45
C VAL A 65 14.63 -2.78 -3.88
N GLU A 66 14.09 -1.74 -4.49
CA GLU A 66 14.37 -0.36 -4.08
C GLU A 66 14.04 -0.13 -2.61
N PHE A 67 12.92 -0.67 -2.15
CA PHE A 67 12.46 -0.47 -0.77
C PHE A 67 12.87 -1.60 0.17
N GLY A 68 13.69 -2.54 -0.31
CA GLY A 68 14.21 -3.61 0.53
C GLY A 68 13.13 -4.53 1.07
N ILE A 69 12.10 -4.82 0.27
CA ILE A 69 10.99 -5.65 0.69
C ILE A 69 11.47 -7.11 0.79
N ARG A 70 11.38 -7.70 1.99
CA ARG A 70 11.85 -9.06 2.23
C ARG A 70 10.71 -10.03 2.51
N SER A 71 9.62 -9.54 3.04
CA SER A 71 8.44 -10.37 3.30
C SER A 71 7.22 -9.63 2.84
N ILE A 72 6.16 -10.38 2.53
CA ILE A 72 4.92 -9.81 2.04
C ILE A 72 3.76 -10.42 2.82
N PRO A 73 2.71 -9.64 3.07
CA PRO A 73 2.59 -8.25 2.61
C PRO A 73 3.44 -7.31 3.46
N THR A 74 3.98 -6.28 2.83
CA THR A 74 4.61 -5.17 3.52
C THR A 74 3.85 -3.91 3.10
N LEU A 75 3.49 -3.12 4.09
CA LEU A 75 2.69 -1.91 3.89
C LEU A 75 3.57 -0.71 4.23
N LEU A 76 3.80 0.15 3.24
CA LEU A 76 4.58 1.37 3.42
C LEU A 76 3.64 2.56 3.40
N PHE A 77 3.85 3.49 4.32
CA PHE A 77 3.05 4.72 4.39
C PHE A 77 3.93 5.90 4.03
N PHE A 78 3.47 6.69 3.07
CA PHE A 78 4.17 7.88 2.60
C PHE A 78 3.35 9.11 2.92
N LYS A 79 4.06 10.19 3.26
CA LYS A 79 3.44 11.50 3.39
C LYS A 79 4.29 12.51 2.63
N ASN A 80 3.71 13.07 1.60
CA ASN A 80 4.37 14.03 0.70
C ASN A 80 5.71 13.48 0.19
N GLY A 81 5.70 12.20 -0.17
CA GLY A 81 6.87 11.53 -0.75
C GLY A 81 7.84 10.94 0.27
N GLU A 82 7.61 11.19 1.54
CA GLU A 82 8.51 10.68 2.59
C GLU A 82 7.92 9.41 3.21
N LEU A 83 8.74 8.35 3.32
CA LEU A 83 8.33 7.11 3.97
C LEU A 83 8.29 7.35 5.48
N VAL A 84 7.09 7.29 6.07
CA VAL A 84 6.90 7.64 7.48
C VAL A 84 6.54 6.46 8.36
N GLU A 85 6.13 5.33 7.77
CA GLU A 85 5.75 4.15 8.57
C GLU A 85 5.84 2.89 7.72
N GLN A 86 6.12 1.76 8.37
CA GLN A 86 6.18 0.45 7.72
C GLN A 86 5.52 -0.57 8.62
N MET A 87 4.66 -1.40 8.05
CA MET A 87 4.04 -2.53 8.75
C MET A 87 4.24 -3.78 7.93
N VAL A 88 4.60 -4.89 8.57
CA VAL A 88 4.82 -6.16 7.91
C VAL A 88 3.75 -7.15 8.34
N GLY A 89 3.19 -7.88 7.38
CA GLY A 89 2.14 -8.85 7.64
C GLY A 89 0.76 -8.26 7.48
N ALA A 90 -0.25 -9.12 7.51
CA ALA A 90 -1.63 -8.68 7.37
C ALA A 90 -2.04 -7.86 8.59
N GLN A 91 -2.70 -6.75 8.35
CA GLN A 91 -3.16 -5.83 9.38
C GLN A 91 -4.67 -5.76 9.34
N SER A 92 -5.28 -5.41 10.47
CA SER A 92 -6.73 -5.19 10.50
C SER A 92 -7.06 -3.88 9.78
N LYS A 93 -8.30 -3.81 9.28
CA LYS A 93 -8.77 -2.57 8.67
C LYS A 93 -8.69 -1.40 9.65
N GLN A 94 -9.01 -1.66 10.93
CA GLN A 94 -8.98 -0.62 11.95
C GLN A 94 -7.56 -0.07 12.14
N ALA A 95 -6.57 -0.96 12.20
CA ALA A 95 -5.18 -0.53 12.38
C ALA A 95 -4.73 0.36 11.22
N LEU A 96 -5.10 -0.01 10.00
CA LEU A 96 -4.73 0.77 8.81
C LEU A 96 -5.48 2.10 8.77
N THR A 97 -6.76 2.08 9.10
CA THR A 97 -7.58 3.30 9.16
C THR A 97 -7.00 4.28 10.18
N ASP A 98 -6.65 3.78 11.36
CA ASP A 98 -6.11 4.63 12.42
C ASP A 98 -4.78 5.25 11.99
N LYS A 99 -3.92 4.45 11.36
CA LYS A 99 -2.62 4.97 10.90
C LYS A 99 -2.82 6.03 9.82
N LEU A 100 -3.68 5.77 8.85
CA LEU A 100 -3.94 6.75 7.80
C LEU A 100 -4.50 8.03 8.36
N ASN A 101 -5.46 7.94 9.28
CA ASN A 101 -6.05 9.13 9.89
C ASN A 101 -5.01 9.92 10.68
N SER A 102 -4.06 9.25 11.29
CA SER A 102 -3.02 9.94 12.06
C SER A 102 -2.09 10.74 11.15
N LEU A 103 -2.02 10.38 9.87
CA LEU A 103 -1.16 11.07 8.91
C LEU A 103 -1.88 12.19 8.15
N LEU A 104 -3.20 12.16 8.15
CA LEU A 104 -3.99 13.21 7.51
C LEU A 104 -4.06 14.48 8.39
#